data_14c6502ceaa588ff68a39d95f1389b96
#
_entry.id   14c6502ceaa588ff68a39d95f1389b96
#
_cell.length_a   1.000
_cell.length_b   1.000
_cell.length_c   1.000
_cell.angle_alpha   90.00
_cell.angle_beta   90.00
_cell.angle_gamma   90.00
#
_symmetry.space_group_name_H-M   'P 1'
#
loop_
_entity.id
_entity.type
_entity.pdbx_description
1 polymer ?
#
loop_
_entity_poly.entity_id
_entity_poly.type
_entity_poly.pdbx_seq_one_letter_code
_entity_poly.pdbx_strand_id
1 'polypeptide(L)'
;EEPSKTLKIGISAIKMRDNSNSDLFYHSNFKRLIGNPNEKINQTKILNPAECGEKFFKFLWANIPQKYEIKRLVLTAPIDTYKGYREWLVNLCGDISVDEIALVDEPTAASLGINLPFGSKIMTLDIGGSTIDMNIVKIEGGEGKSGPIAELLKFGGNDVSSISKQKVRCAEIISKTGSKIGGKDIDQWIVDNFIPNNKYAINLQKAEEIKCKLSLPQINYENKFPIKLLTEDYQEKDFYLSKEMFEKIIVENNLLNHLNSLLKDLLNEARGKFCTVDDLSAIILVGGGTQIPLIKEWITKKISKIQIK
;
A
#
# COMPACT_ATOMS: atom_id res chain seq x y z
N GLU A 1 22.76 11.27 -27.73
CA GLU A 1 21.57 12.11 -27.51
C GLU A 1 21.27 12.10 -26.02
N GLU A 2 21.28 13.26 -25.37
CA GLU A 2 20.87 13.38 -23.96
C GLU A 2 19.42 12.90 -23.84
N PRO A 3 19.10 12.01 -22.86
CA PRO A 3 17.74 11.58 -22.66
C PRO A 3 16.88 12.81 -22.31
N SER A 4 15.77 12.97 -22.99
CA SER A 4 14.87 14.10 -22.79
C SER A 4 14.59 14.28 -21.29
N LYS A 5 14.87 15.45 -20.74
CA LYS A 5 14.68 15.81 -19.31
C LYS A 5 13.22 15.80 -18.85
N THR A 6 12.32 15.14 -19.57
CA THR A 6 10.87 15.11 -19.24
C THR A 6 10.56 14.05 -18.20
N LEU A 7 10.14 14.48 -17.03
CA LEU A 7 9.63 13.60 -15.97
C LEU A 7 8.36 12.88 -16.47
N LYS A 8 8.36 11.56 -16.38
CA LYS A 8 7.19 10.71 -16.61
C LYS A 8 6.74 10.07 -15.31
N ILE A 9 5.43 9.96 -15.10
CA ILE A 9 4.83 9.43 -13.86
C ILE A 9 3.73 8.43 -14.22
N GLY A 10 3.53 7.42 -13.36
CA GLY A 10 2.50 6.40 -13.54
C GLY A 10 2.76 5.50 -14.73
N ILE A 11 1.74 5.18 -15.49
CA ILE A 11 1.79 4.25 -16.64
C ILE A 11 2.83 4.70 -17.68
N SER A 12 2.99 6.01 -17.88
CA SER A 12 3.99 6.53 -18.82
C SER A 12 5.42 6.21 -18.40
N ALA A 13 5.71 6.25 -17.09
CA ALA A 13 7.01 5.88 -16.54
C ALA A 13 7.28 4.37 -16.69
N ILE A 14 6.26 3.54 -16.45
CA ILE A 14 6.35 2.07 -16.62
C ILE A 14 6.69 1.72 -18.08
N LYS A 15 5.96 2.29 -19.05
CA LYS A 15 6.20 2.07 -20.47
C LYS A 15 7.60 2.50 -20.91
N MET A 16 8.13 3.58 -20.33
CA MET A 16 9.50 4.00 -20.63
C MET A 16 10.56 3.07 -20.07
N ARG A 17 10.34 2.54 -18.85
CA ARG A 17 11.24 1.55 -18.25
C ARG A 17 11.37 0.32 -19.15
N ASP A 18 10.24 -0.20 -19.63
CA ASP A 18 10.19 -1.42 -20.42
C ASP A 18 10.92 -1.27 -21.78
N ASN A 19 11.07 -0.03 -22.25
CA ASN A 19 11.81 0.31 -23.47
C ASN A 19 13.27 0.73 -23.23
N SER A 20 13.71 0.85 -21.97
CA SER A 20 15.07 1.28 -21.62
C SER A 20 15.77 0.22 -20.77
N ASN A 21 16.99 -0.16 -21.17
CA ASN A 21 17.82 -1.11 -20.41
C ASN A 21 18.42 -0.53 -19.12
N SER A 22 17.98 0.64 -18.66
CA SER A 22 18.55 1.31 -17.49
C SER A 22 17.51 1.56 -16.41
N ASP A 23 17.62 0.82 -15.30
CA ASP A 23 16.85 1.06 -14.07
C ASP A 23 17.29 2.33 -13.29
N LEU A 24 18.35 3.01 -13.76
CA LEU A 24 18.95 4.17 -13.08
C LEU A 24 17.95 5.31 -12.88
N PHE A 25 17.10 5.55 -13.88
CA PHE A 25 16.12 6.65 -13.92
C PHE A 25 14.73 6.22 -13.46
N TYR A 26 14.50 4.94 -13.19
CA TYR A 26 13.20 4.44 -12.76
C TYR A 26 13.14 4.31 -11.23
N HIS A 27 12.24 5.04 -10.61
CA HIS A 27 12.05 5.09 -9.17
C HIS A 27 10.67 4.57 -8.79
N SER A 28 10.61 3.54 -7.98
CA SER A 28 9.38 2.98 -7.45
C SER A 28 9.50 2.74 -5.95
N ASN A 29 8.36 2.58 -5.27
CA ASN A 29 8.27 2.25 -3.84
C ASN A 29 8.93 3.28 -2.89
N PHE A 30 9.22 4.49 -3.35
CA PHE A 30 9.89 5.53 -2.58
C PHE A 30 9.10 5.99 -1.36
N LYS A 31 7.77 5.90 -1.35
CA LYS A 31 6.93 6.32 -0.22
C LYS A 31 7.37 5.69 1.11
N ARG A 32 7.68 4.38 1.12
CA ARG A 32 8.08 3.64 2.33
C ARG A 32 9.48 4.00 2.84
N LEU A 33 10.27 4.67 2.01
CA LEU A 33 11.65 5.03 2.27
C LEU A 33 11.78 6.46 2.81
N ILE A 34 10.73 7.28 2.62
CA ILE A 34 10.72 8.67 3.10
C ILE A 34 10.62 8.68 4.62
N GLY A 35 11.56 9.42 5.25
CA GLY A 35 11.59 9.58 6.70
C GLY A 35 12.14 8.36 7.46
N ASN A 36 12.65 7.33 6.76
CA ASN A 36 13.27 6.19 7.39
C ASN A 36 14.79 6.42 7.62
N PRO A 37 15.23 6.62 8.87
CA PRO A 37 16.64 6.92 9.16
C PRO A 37 17.59 5.74 8.92
N ASN A 38 17.06 4.51 8.83
CA ASN A 38 17.85 3.29 8.67
C ASN A 38 18.01 2.86 7.20
N GLU A 39 17.43 3.59 6.27
CA GLU A 39 17.51 3.24 4.86
C GLU A 39 18.81 3.74 4.27
N LYS A 40 19.66 2.82 3.85
CA LYS A 40 20.80 3.15 2.99
C LYS A 40 20.25 3.62 1.64
N ILE A 41 20.43 4.91 1.37
CA ILE A 41 20.13 5.47 0.05
C ILE A 41 20.88 4.62 -0.97
N ASN A 42 20.14 4.01 -1.87
CA ASN A 42 20.74 3.24 -2.95
C ASN A 42 21.47 4.23 -3.87
N GLN A 43 22.78 4.37 -3.68
CA GLN A 43 23.63 5.34 -4.37
C GLN A 43 23.63 5.19 -5.92
N THR A 44 23.03 4.09 -6.40
CA THR A 44 22.90 3.84 -7.84
C THR A 44 21.72 4.60 -8.47
N LYS A 45 20.82 5.19 -7.68
CA LYS A 45 19.67 5.96 -8.19
C LYS A 45 19.97 7.45 -8.22
N ILE A 46 19.48 8.15 -9.26
CA ILE A 46 19.71 9.60 -9.47
C ILE A 46 18.97 10.45 -8.44
N LEU A 47 17.78 10.02 -8.03
CA LEU A 47 16.97 10.73 -7.03
C LEU A 47 16.89 9.91 -5.75
N ASN A 48 16.94 10.59 -4.62
CA ASN A 48 16.61 9.95 -3.33
C ASN A 48 15.08 9.81 -3.16
N PRO A 49 14.61 9.00 -2.20
CA PRO A 49 13.18 8.77 -1.99
C PRO A 49 12.37 10.04 -1.72
N ALA A 50 12.92 11.00 -0.96
CA ALA A 50 12.24 12.24 -0.64
C ALA A 50 12.08 13.14 -1.88
N GLU A 51 13.11 13.23 -2.73
CA GLU A 51 13.06 13.95 -4.01
C GLU A 51 12.05 13.31 -4.99
N CYS A 52 11.98 11.97 -5.01
CA CYS A 52 10.98 11.27 -5.80
C CYS A 52 9.56 11.60 -5.34
N GLY A 53 9.34 11.57 -4.02
CA GLY A 53 8.07 11.94 -3.40
C GLY A 53 7.67 13.38 -3.70
N GLU A 54 8.61 14.32 -3.60
CA GLU A 54 8.39 15.73 -3.91
C GLU A 54 7.96 15.93 -5.37
N LYS A 55 8.71 15.36 -6.31
CA LYS A 55 8.40 15.46 -7.75
C LYS A 55 7.03 14.83 -8.07
N PHE A 56 6.74 13.69 -7.46
CA PHE A 56 5.45 13.02 -7.61
C PHE A 56 4.31 13.88 -7.07
N PHE A 57 4.46 14.43 -5.87
CA PHE A 57 3.45 15.28 -5.26
C PHE A 57 3.21 16.57 -6.07
N LYS A 58 4.28 17.27 -6.47
CA LYS A 58 4.18 18.48 -7.30
C LYS A 58 3.49 18.21 -8.64
N PHE A 59 3.75 17.03 -9.23
CA PHE A 59 3.05 16.61 -10.45
C PHE A 59 1.55 16.42 -10.18
N LEU A 60 1.17 15.69 -9.13
CA LEU A 60 -0.24 15.49 -8.78
C LEU A 60 -0.93 16.84 -8.53
N TRP A 61 -0.30 17.69 -7.76
CA TRP A 61 -0.82 19.03 -7.43
C TRP A 61 -1.06 19.88 -8.68
N ALA A 62 -0.09 19.94 -9.57
CA ALA A 62 -0.18 20.70 -10.82
C ALA A 62 -1.24 20.16 -11.80
N ASN A 63 -1.63 18.88 -11.65
CA ASN A 63 -2.65 18.26 -12.50
C ASN A 63 -4.06 18.31 -11.89
N ILE A 64 -4.26 18.92 -10.73
CA ILE A 64 -5.60 19.20 -10.23
C ILE A 64 -6.28 20.23 -11.15
N PRO A 65 -7.50 19.95 -11.63
CA PRO A 65 -8.17 20.85 -12.55
C PRO A 65 -8.37 22.25 -11.93
N GLN A 66 -7.97 23.28 -12.61
CA GLN A 66 -8.05 24.69 -12.15
C GLN A 66 -9.48 25.19 -11.83
N LYS A 67 -10.52 24.45 -12.26
CA LYS A 67 -11.91 24.74 -11.91
C LYS A 67 -12.25 24.51 -10.43
N TYR A 68 -11.36 23.84 -9.68
CA TYR A 68 -11.53 23.60 -8.25
C TYR A 68 -10.68 24.57 -7.45
N GLU A 69 -11.32 25.33 -6.56
CA GLU A 69 -10.64 26.08 -5.51
C GLU A 69 -10.41 25.15 -4.32
N ILE A 70 -9.15 24.76 -4.09
CA ILE A 70 -8.78 23.91 -2.97
C ILE A 70 -8.51 24.78 -1.75
N LYS A 71 -9.38 24.72 -0.75
CA LYS A 71 -9.24 25.43 0.53
C LYS A 71 -8.57 24.60 1.60
N ARG A 72 -8.77 23.29 1.58
CA ARG A 72 -8.26 22.35 2.58
C ARG A 72 -7.55 21.18 1.92
N LEU A 73 -6.40 20.81 2.49
CA LEU A 73 -5.63 19.64 2.12
C LEU A 73 -5.43 18.76 3.34
N VAL A 74 -5.85 17.51 3.26
CA VAL A 74 -5.56 16.52 4.29
C VAL A 74 -4.56 15.53 3.73
N LEU A 75 -3.47 15.34 4.44
CA LEU A 75 -2.39 14.42 4.10
C LEU A 75 -2.34 13.28 5.11
N THR A 76 -1.89 12.12 4.69
CA THR A 76 -1.69 10.98 5.58
C THR A 76 -0.22 10.62 5.70
N ALA A 77 0.18 10.16 6.87
CA ALA A 77 1.53 9.69 7.15
C ALA A 77 1.52 8.29 7.78
N PRO A 78 2.50 7.43 7.42
CA PRO A 78 2.67 6.14 8.09
C PRO A 78 3.07 6.32 9.55
N ILE A 79 2.59 5.45 10.44
CA ILE A 79 2.90 5.55 11.87
C ILE A 79 4.39 5.30 12.15
N ASP A 80 4.98 4.28 11.53
CA ASP A 80 6.35 3.86 11.81
C ASP A 80 7.40 4.92 11.48
N THR A 81 7.17 5.72 10.45
CA THR A 81 8.07 6.78 9.99
C THR A 81 7.46 8.17 10.18
N TYR A 82 6.43 8.28 11.03
CA TYR A 82 5.61 9.48 11.18
C TYR A 82 6.44 10.76 11.32
N LYS A 83 7.41 10.76 12.23
CA LYS A 83 8.23 11.96 12.51
C LYS A 83 8.99 12.45 11.28
N GLY A 84 9.77 11.59 10.64
CA GLY A 84 10.56 11.97 9.47
C GLY A 84 9.68 12.26 8.24
N TYR A 85 8.56 11.52 8.09
CA TYR A 85 7.59 11.75 7.03
C TYR A 85 6.88 13.10 7.21
N ARG A 86 6.51 13.44 8.45
CA ARG A 86 5.94 14.74 8.82
C ARG A 86 6.89 15.90 8.49
N GLU A 87 8.15 15.80 8.89
CA GLU A 87 9.17 16.82 8.60
C GLU A 87 9.31 17.05 7.09
N TRP A 88 9.32 15.97 6.32
CA TRP A 88 9.34 16.05 4.85
C TRP A 88 8.07 16.70 4.30
N LEU A 89 6.87 16.36 4.82
CA LEU A 89 5.61 16.98 4.39
C LEU A 89 5.53 18.47 4.73
N VAL A 90 6.00 18.88 5.90
CA VAL A 90 6.04 20.30 6.29
C VAL A 90 6.85 21.10 5.27
N ASN A 91 8.04 20.62 4.90
CA ASN A 91 8.87 21.26 3.90
C ASN A 91 8.20 21.29 2.51
N LEU A 92 7.57 20.19 2.12
CA LEU A 92 6.88 20.08 0.83
C LEU A 92 5.69 21.01 0.71
N CYS A 93 4.95 21.23 1.81
CA CYS A 93 3.72 22.01 1.83
C CYS A 93 3.95 23.52 1.96
N GLY A 94 5.18 23.97 2.19
CA GLY A 94 5.50 25.40 2.32
C GLY A 94 5.05 26.24 1.12
N ASP A 95 5.20 25.68 -0.09
CA ASP A 95 4.88 26.37 -1.35
C ASP A 95 3.42 26.19 -1.80
N ILE A 96 2.59 25.45 -1.02
CA ILE A 96 1.21 25.17 -1.42
C ILE A 96 0.27 26.28 -0.97
N SER A 97 -0.42 26.89 -1.92
CA SER A 97 -1.40 27.94 -1.65
C SER A 97 -2.77 27.37 -1.32
N VAL A 98 -2.98 26.99 -0.06
CA VAL A 98 -4.28 26.59 0.51
C VAL A 98 -4.43 27.20 1.90
N ASP A 99 -5.67 27.35 2.36
CA ASP A 99 -5.96 27.95 3.66
C ASP A 99 -5.60 27.03 4.84
N GLU A 100 -5.79 25.72 4.66
CA GLU A 100 -5.61 24.73 5.73
C GLU A 100 -4.91 23.47 5.21
N ILE A 101 -3.88 23.02 5.91
CA ILE A 101 -3.24 21.74 5.69
C ILE A 101 -3.24 20.97 7.00
N ALA A 102 -3.82 19.79 6.98
CA ALA A 102 -3.90 18.88 8.13
C ALA A 102 -3.18 17.55 7.84
N LEU A 103 -2.53 17.00 8.85
CA LEU A 103 -1.86 15.71 8.81
C LEU A 103 -2.53 14.74 9.76
N VAL A 104 -2.81 13.54 9.29
CA VAL A 104 -3.39 12.44 10.07
C VAL A 104 -2.61 11.15 9.80
N ASP A 105 -2.52 10.24 10.76
CA ASP A 105 -1.92 8.93 10.49
C ASP A 105 -2.84 8.04 9.64
N GLU A 106 -2.23 7.16 8.84
CA GLU A 106 -2.96 6.31 7.87
C GLU A 106 -4.03 5.42 8.54
N PRO A 107 -3.76 4.71 9.67
CA PRO A 107 -4.79 3.92 10.33
C PRO A 107 -5.96 4.73 10.87
N THR A 108 -5.68 5.92 11.44
CA THR A 108 -6.73 6.82 11.89
C THR A 108 -7.59 7.29 10.72
N ALA A 109 -6.97 7.67 9.59
CA ALA A 109 -7.69 8.05 8.38
C ALA A 109 -8.57 6.90 7.85
N ALA A 110 -8.05 5.68 7.78
CA ALA A 110 -8.80 4.50 7.39
C ALA A 110 -9.99 4.24 8.32
N SER A 111 -9.78 4.39 9.62
CA SER A 111 -10.80 4.20 10.65
C SER A 111 -11.92 5.23 10.58
N LEU A 112 -11.58 6.48 10.32
CA LEU A 112 -12.55 7.55 10.09
C LEU A 112 -13.42 7.26 8.87
N GLY A 113 -12.82 6.68 7.81
CA GLY A 113 -13.54 6.28 6.60
C GLY A 113 -14.61 5.21 6.83
N ILE A 114 -14.46 4.38 7.87
CA ILE A 114 -15.44 3.34 8.23
C ILE A 114 -16.32 3.69 9.44
N ASN A 115 -16.19 4.92 9.94
CA ASN A 115 -17.01 5.48 11.02
C ASN A 115 -17.03 4.62 12.29
N LEU A 116 -15.87 4.15 12.74
CA LEU A 116 -15.72 3.43 14.00
C LEU A 116 -15.53 4.39 15.19
N PRO A 117 -16.11 4.07 16.34
CA PRO A 117 -15.96 4.89 17.53
C PRO A 117 -14.52 4.88 18.07
N PHE A 118 -14.16 5.93 18.81
CA PHE A 118 -12.91 5.97 19.54
C PHE A 118 -12.81 4.82 20.57
N GLY A 119 -11.61 4.33 20.79
CA GLY A 119 -11.35 3.14 21.59
C GLY A 119 -11.48 1.83 20.82
N SER A 120 -12.03 1.86 19.59
CA SER A 120 -12.10 0.66 18.74
C SER A 120 -10.73 0.10 18.46
N LYS A 121 -10.59 -1.21 18.57
CA LYS A 121 -9.40 -1.95 18.16
C LYS A 121 -9.67 -2.53 16.78
N ILE A 122 -8.79 -2.23 15.83
CA ILE A 122 -8.95 -2.57 14.42
C ILE A 122 -7.76 -3.40 13.97
N MET A 123 -8.02 -4.50 13.32
CA MET A 123 -7.01 -5.24 12.59
C MET A 123 -7.02 -4.79 11.13
N THR A 124 -5.87 -4.48 10.57
CA THR A 124 -5.71 -4.23 9.14
C THR A 124 -4.89 -5.35 8.52
N LEU A 125 -5.35 -5.88 7.39
CA LEU A 125 -4.60 -6.74 6.50
C LEU A 125 -4.40 -6.00 5.19
N ASP A 126 -3.15 -5.61 4.91
CA ASP A 126 -2.76 -4.98 3.66
C ASP A 126 -1.92 -5.93 2.83
N ILE A 127 -2.39 -6.30 1.63
CA ILE A 127 -1.63 -7.08 0.65
C ILE A 127 -1.41 -6.20 -0.57
N GLY A 128 -0.28 -5.51 -0.52
CA GLY A 128 0.18 -4.63 -1.59
C GLY A 128 0.90 -5.36 -2.72
N GLY A 129 1.49 -4.61 -3.63
CA GLY A 129 2.25 -5.19 -4.75
C GLY A 129 3.56 -5.87 -4.34
N SER A 130 4.15 -5.50 -3.19
CA SER A 130 5.50 -5.97 -2.80
C SER A 130 5.58 -6.46 -1.36
N THR A 131 4.54 -6.27 -0.56
CA THR A 131 4.52 -6.65 0.87
C THR A 131 3.15 -7.09 1.29
N ILE A 132 3.14 -7.87 2.37
CA ILE A 132 1.98 -8.15 3.20
C ILE A 132 2.27 -7.49 4.55
N ASP A 133 1.37 -6.64 4.99
CA ASP A 133 1.45 -5.97 6.28
C ASP A 133 0.17 -6.25 7.08
N MET A 134 0.33 -6.63 8.35
CA MET A 134 -0.77 -6.80 9.28
C MET A 134 -0.49 -5.98 10.54
N ASN A 135 -1.49 -5.27 11.02
CA ASN A 135 -1.39 -4.56 12.29
C ASN A 135 -2.70 -4.61 13.05
N ILE A 136 -2.61 -4.43 14.37
CA ILE A 136 -3.74 -4.14 15.25
C ILE A 136 -3.47 -2.78 15.87
N VAL A 137 -4.40 -1.87 15.68
CA VAL A 137 -4.34 -0.52 16.22
C VAL A 137 -5.57 -0.25 17.09
N LYS A 138 -5.38 0.52 18.15
CA LYS A 138 -6.46 1.12 18.92
C LYS A 138 -6.60 2.57 18.51
N ILE A 139 -7.81 2.98 18.14
CA ILE A 139 -8.08 4.38 17.83
C ILE A 139 -8.09 5.14 19.15
N GLU A 140 -7.12 6.02 19.32
CA GLU A 140 -7.08 6.86 20.51
C GLU A 140 -8.07 8.02 20.41
N GLY A 141 -8.95 8.10 21.38
CA GLY A 141 -9.92 9.17 21.55
C GLY A 141 -10.63 8.94 22.86
N GLY A 142 -10.24 9.65 23.87
CA GLY A 142 -10.80 9.47 25.20
C GLY A 142 -12.22 10.00 25.33
N GLU A 143 -13.01 9.35 26.14
CA GLU A 143 -14.26 9.86 26.69
C GLU A 143 -14.05 11.29 27.22
N GLY A 144 -14.77 12.25 26.66
CA GLY A 144 -14.82 13.63 27.14
C GLY A 144 -13.60 14.53 26.87
N LYS A 145 -12.54 14.06 26.22
CA LYS A 145 -11.39 14.88 25.80
C LYS A 145 -11.31 14.94 24.28
N SER A 146 -12.04 15.87 23.70
CA SER A 146 -11.94 16.20 22.28
C SER A 146 -10.62 16.89 21.97
N GLY A 147 -9.54 16.14 21.79
CA GLY A 147 -8.36 16.68 21.15
C GLY A 147 -8.51 16.56 19.61
N PRO A 148 -7.76 17.34 18.81
CA PRO A 148 -7.86 17.30 17.37
C PRO A 148 -7.42 15.94 16.81
N ILE A 149 -8.13 15.45 15.81
CA ILE A 149 -7.86 14.17 15.14
C ILE A 149 -6.65 14.33 14.18
N ALA A 150 -6.40 15.56 13.71
CA ALA A 150 -5.35 15.88 12.78
C ALA A 150 -4.43 16.97 13.34
N GLU A 151 -3.17 16.92 12.98
CA GLU A 151 -2.22 18.01 13.25
C GLU A 151 -2.36 19.07 12.16
N LEU A 152 -2.55 20.32 12.57
CA LEU A 152 -2.56 21.45 11.63
C LEU A 152 -1.12 21.82 11.31
N LEU A 153 -0.77 21.79 10.02
CA LEU A 153 0.50 22.28 9.49
C LEU A 153 0.38 23.73 8.98
N LYS A 154 -0.80 24.09 8.47
CA LYS A 154 -1.12 25.43 7.98
C LYS A 154 -2.56 25.81 8.35
N PHE A 155 -2.79 27.04 8.78
CA PHE A 155 -4.11 27.54 9.10
C PHE A 155 -4.25 29.02 8.76
N GLY A 156 -5.33 29.41 8.07
CA GLY A 156 -5.55 30.78 7.60
C GLY A 156 -4.43 31.30 6.70
N GLY A 157 -3.81 30.40 5.90
CA GLY A 157 -2.71 30.73 5.02
C GLY A 157 -1.32 30.79 5.69
N ASN A 158 -1.24 30.73 7.03
CA ASN A 158 0.01 30.80 7.78
C ASN A 158 0.50 29.43 8.23
N ASP A 159 1.83 29.24 8.22
CA ASP A 159 2.46 28.04 8.77
C ASP A 159 2.31 28.05 10.30
N VAL A 160 1.66 27.01 10.82
CA VAL A 160 1.46 26.79 12.26
C VAL A 160 2.18 25.54 12.76
N SER A 161 2.92 24.86 11.91
CA SER A 161 3.59 23.59 12.21
C SER A 161 4.57 23.68 13.38
N SER A 162 5.22 24.84 13.56
CA SER A 162 6.17 25.10 14.65
C SER A 162 5.49 25.50 15.96
N ILE A 163 4.26 26.04 15.88
CA ILE A 163 3.50 26.60 17.02
C ILE A 163 2.47 25.58 17.51
N SER A 164 2.05 24.67 16.65
CA SER A 164 1.05 23.65 16.98
C SER A 164 1.57 22.71 18.06
N LYS A 165 1.10 22.89 19.28
CA LYS A 165 1.26 21.94 20.39
C LYS A 165 0.22 20.81 20.31
N GLN A 166 -0.49 20.70 19.20
CA GLN A 166 -1.48 19.66 18.99
C GLN A 166 -0.78 18.31 18.94
N LYS A 167 -0.98 17.51 19.95
CA LYS A 167 -0.62 16.09 19.87
C LYS A 167 -1.59 15.44 18.91
N VAL A 168 -1.05 14.99 17.77
CA VAL A 168 -1.80 14.13 16.86
C VAL A 168 -2.31 12.96 17.68
N ARG A 169 -3.57 12.65 17.51
CA ARG A 169 -4.13 11.39 17.96
C ARG A 169 -3.65 10.31 17.01
N CYS A 170 -2.48 9.79 17.28
CA CYS A 170 -2.00 8.60 16.62
C CYS A 170 -2.82 7.43 17.14
N ALA A 171 -3.15 6.50 16.27
CA ALA A 171 -3.62 5.21 16.72
C ALA A 171 -2.50 4.54 17.52
N GLU A 172 -2.82 3.98 18.68
CA GLU A 172 -1.88 3.15 19.43
C GLU A 172 -1.64 1.85 18.68
N ILE A 173 -0.40 1.57 18.28
CA ILE A 173 -0.04 0.30 17.67
C ILE A 173 0.03 -0.77 18.77
N ILE A 174 -0.95 -1.67 18.76
CA ILE A 174 -0.97 -2.82 19.67
C ILE A 174 0.01 -3.88 19.19
N SER A 175 -0.08 -4.28 17.93
CA SER A 175 0.86 -5.25 17.34
C SER A 175 1.00 -5.01 15.85
N LYS A 176 2.13 -5.49 15.28
CA LYS A 176 2.37 -5.43 13.84
C LYS A 176 3.25 -6.57 13.39
N THR A 177 3.04 -7.00 12.17
CA THR A 177 3.88 -7.96 11.48
C THR A 177 3.81 -7.72 9.98
N GLY A 178 4.79 -8.20 9.25
CA GLY A 178 4.80 -8.04 7.80
C GLY A 178 5.80 -8.94 7.11
N SER A 179 5.71 -9.00 5.80
CA SER A 179 6.65 -9.73 4.97
C SER A 179 6.86 -9.06 3.61
N LYS A 180 7.94 -9.47 2.95
CA LYS A 180 8.30 -8.97 1.61
C LYS A 180 7.64 -9.76 0.47
N ILE A 181 6.57 -10.49 0.74
CA ILE A 181 5.75 -11.17 -0.26
C ILE A 181 4.56 -10.26 -0.60
N GLY A 182 4.23 -10.12 -1.89
CA GLY A 182 3.11 -9.31 -2.33
C GLY A 182 2.55 -9.73 -3.69
N GLY A 183 1.76 -8.87 -4.29
CA GLY A 183 1.11 -9.14 -5.58
C GLY A 183 2.07 -9.48 -6.71
N LYS A 184 3.28 -8.91 -6.70
CA LYS A 184 4.33 -9.19 -7.71
C LYS A 184 4.91 -10.60 -7.61
N ASP A 185 4.97 -11.15 -6.38
CA ASP A 185 5.39 -12.54 -6.20
C ASP A 185 4.33 -13.47 -6.79
N ILE A 186 3.05 -13.16 -6.60
CA ILE A 186 1.94 -13.91 -7.21
C ILE A 186 2.01 -13.83 -8.74
N ASP A 187 2.34 -12.66 -9.31
CA ASP A 187 2.53 -12.51 -10.76
C ASP A 187 3.67 -13.41 -11.26
N GLN A 188 4.79 -13.44 -10.53
CA GLN A 188 5.91 -14.31 -10.85
C GLN A 188 5.52 -15.79 -10.77
N TRP A 189 4.77 -16.22 -9.75
CA TRP A 189 4.31 -17.61 -9.62
C TRP A 189 3.40 -18.03 -10.79
N ILE A 190 2.56 -17.11 -11.27
CA ILE A 190 1.73 -17.36 -12.47
C ILE A 190 2.64 -17.57 -13.69
N VAL A 191 3.66 -16.75 -13.88
CA VAL A 191 4.61 -16.90 -15.00
C VAL A 191 5.40 -18.19 -14.87
N ASP A 192 5.95 -18.47 -13.67
CA ASP A 192 6.77 -19.64 -13.40
C ASP A 192 6.03 -20.97 -13.59
N ASN A 193 4.69 -20.96 -13.39
CA ASN A 193 3.86 -22.13 -13.62
C ASN A 193 3.83 -22.56 -15.10
N PHE A 194 4.07 -21.64 -16.03
CA PHE A 194 4.09 -21.89 -17.46
C PHE A 194 5.50 -21.86 -18.05
N ILE A 195 6.35 -20.95 -17.60
CA ILE A 195 7.71 -20.73 -18.09
C ILE A 195 8.61 -20.48 -16.86
N PRO A 196 9.19 -21.53 -16.27
CA PRO A 196 10.00 -21.42 -15.07
C PRO A 196 11.17 -20.44 -15.24
N ASN A 197 11.44 -19.67 -14.18
CA ASN A 197 12.53 -18.68 -14.12
C ASN A 197 12.45 -17.51 -15.12
N ASN A 198 11.35 -17.36 -15.84
CA ASN A 198 11.15 -16.24 -16.74
C ASN A 198 10.82 -14.95 -15.95
N LYS A 199 11.61 -13.89 -16.17
CA LYS A 199 11.47 -12.59 -15.48
C LYS A 199 11.20 -11.43 -16.43
N TYR A 200 10.72 -11.70 -17.64
CA TYR A 200 10.38 -10.64 -18.57
C TYR A 200 9.25 -9.76 -18.02
N ALA A 201 9.50 -8.45 -17.99
CA ALA A 201 8.55 -7.47 -17.46
C ALA A 201 7.18 -7.54 -18.16
N ILE A 202 7.18 -7.84 -19.46
CA ILE A 202 5.94 -8.01 -20.24
C ILE A 202 5.11 -9.20 -19.75
N ASN A 203 5.76 -10.30 -19.35
CA ASN A 203 5.07 -11.49 -18.83
C ASN A 203 4.50 -11.24 -17.45
N LEU A 204 5.22 -10.51 -16.58
CA LEU A 204 4.72 -10.10 -15.27
C LEU A 204 3.53 -9.15 -15.39
N GLN A 205 3.54 -8.24 -16.35
CA GLN A 205 2.39 -7.37 -16.61
C GLN A 205 1.15 -8.19 -17.04
N LYS A 206 1.32 -9.13 -17.97
CA LYS A 206 0.23 -10.01 -18.42
C LYS A 206 -0.29 -10.90 -17.29
N ALA A 207 0.61 -11.35 -16.40
CA ALA A 207 0.23 -12.10 -15.18
C ALA A 207 -0.57 -11.23 -14.21
N GLU A 208 -0.19 -9.98 -14.00
CA GLU A 208 -0.95 -9.03 -13.18
C GLU A 208 -2.36 -8.80 -13.74
N GLU A 209 -2.48 -8.58 -15.04
CA GLU A 209 -3.78 -8.38 -15.71
C GLU A 209 -4.71 -9.58 -15.51
N ILE A 210 -4.21 -10.81 -15.72
CA ILE A 210 -5.02 -12.02 -15.55
C ILE A 210 -5.33 -12.31 -14.07
N LYS A 211 -4.39 -12.06 -13.16
CA LYS A 211 -4.61 -12.12 -11.71
C LYS A 211 -5.77 -11.22 -11.29
N CYS A 212 -5.74 -9.95 -11.71
CA CYS A 212 -6.82 -9.01 -11.42
C CYS A 212 -8.16 -9.49 -11.97
N LYS A 213 -8.19 -10.03 -13.18
CA LYS A 213 -9.40 -10.59 -13.79
C LYS A 213 -9.93 -11.78 -13.01
N LEU A 214 -9.08 -12.73 -12.64
CA LEU A 214 -9.48 -13.94 -11.89
C LEU A 214 -9.90 -13.63 -10.45
N SER A 215 -9.51 -12.47 -9.92
CA SER A 215 -9.93 -12.01 -8.59
C SER A 215 -11.35 -11.44 -8.56
N LEU A 216 -12.00 -11.24 -9.71
CA LEU A 216 -13.37 -10.72 -9.77
C LEU A 216 -14.38 -11.77 -9.29
N PRO A 217 -15.36 -11.39 -8.45
CA PRO A 217 -16.32 -12.33 -7.85
C PRO A 217 -17.17 -13.09 -8.88
N GLN A 218 -17.48 -12.47 -10.01
CA GLN A 218 -18.32 -13.03 -11.07
C GLN A 218 -17.64 -14.08 -11.95
N ILE A 219 -16.34 -14.31 -11.75
CA ILE A 219 -15.61 -15.30 -12.55
C ILE A 219 -15.85 -16.70 -12.00
N ASN A 220 -16.38 -17.58 -12.86
CA ASN A 220 -16.60 -18.99 -12.52
C ASN A 220 -15.32 -19.81 -12.63
N TYR A 221 -15.24 -20.90 -11.84
CA TYR A 221 -14.05 -21.78 -11.78
C TYR A 221 -13.73 -22.47 -13.10
N GLU A 222 -14.76 -22.77 -13.89
CA GLU A 222 -14.63 -23.47 -15.19
C GLU A 222 -14.06 -22.57 -16.31
N ASN A 223 -14.15 -21.25 -16.15
CA ASN A 223 -13.72 -20.32 -17.18
C ASN A 223 -12.19 -20.29 -17.30
N LYS A 224 -11.70 -20.63 -18.48
CA LYS A 224 -10.28 -20.54 -18.84
C LYS A 224 -10.02 -19.26 -19.62
N PHE A 225 -9.02 -18.50 -19.22
CA PHE A 225 -8.63 -17.27 -19.88
C PHE A 225 -7.27 -17.43 -20.54
N PRO A 226 -7.11 -17.00 -21.79
CA PRO A 226 -5.82 -17.03 -22.45
C PRO A 226 -4.87 -16.01 -21.83
N ILE A 227 -3.61 -16.42 -21.70
CA ILE A 227 -2.49 -15.55 -21.36
C ILE A 227 -1.37 -15.82 -22.38
N LYS A 228 -0.92 -14.77 -23.07
CA LYS A 228 0.20 -14.85 -24.02
C LYS A 228 1.49 -14.51 -23.31
N LEU A 229 2.41 -15.44 -23.24
CA LEU A 229 3.70 -15.21 -22.59
C LEU A 229 4.84 -15.34 -23.61
N LEU A 230 5.83 -14.48 -23.43
CA LEU A 230 7.04 -14.46 -24.22
C LEU A 230 8.01 -15.51 -23.67
N THR A 231 8.42 -16.45 -24.50
CA THR A 231 9.38 -17.50 -24.19
C THR A 231 10.83 -17.01 -24.34
N GLU A 232 11.82 -17.81 -23.94
CA GLU A 232 13.24 -17.45 -24.01
C GLU A 232 13.74 -17.23 -25.44
N ASP A 233 13.11 -17.87 -26.40
CA ASP A 233 13.36 -17.70 -27.85
C ASP A 233 12.59 -16.49 -28.44
N TYR A 234 12.06 -15.61 -27.60
CA TYR A 234 11.31 -14.41 -27.96
C TYR A 234 10.04 -14.68 -28.80
N GLN A 235 9.45 -15.86 -28.66
CA GLN A 235 8.17 -16.18 -29.28
C GLN A 235 7.01 -16.08 -28.29
N GLU A 236 5.89 -15.52 -28.73
CA GLU A 236 4.67 -15.54 -27.93
C GLU A 236 4.01 -16.91 -28.02
N LYS A 237 3.70 -17.50 -26.87
CA LYS A 237 2.91 -18.71 -26.74
C LYS A 237 1.63 -18.48 -25.94
N ASP A 238 0.56 -19.09 -26.38
CA ASP A 238 -0.72 -19.06 -25.71
C ASP A 238 -0.78 -20.14 -24.60
N PHE A 239 -1.09 -19.71 -23.40
CA PHE A 239 -1.38 -20.54 -22.26
C PHE A 239 -2.80 -20.23 -21.76
N TYR A 240 -3.35 -21.06 -20.91
CA TYR A 240 -4.69 -20.88 -20.36
C TYR A 240 -4.68 -21.01 -18.84
N LEU A 241 -5.25 -20.05 -18.15
CA LEU A 241 -5.36 -20.01 -16.69
C LEU A 241 -6.83 -19.97 -16.27
N SER A 242 -7.24 -20.92 -15.43
CA SER A 242 -8.55 -20.89 -14.77
C SER A 242 -8.43 -20.38 -13.34
N LYS A 243 -9.57 -20.04 -12.72
CA LYS A 243 -9.60 -19.65 -11.30
C LYS A 243 -9.10 -20.78 -10.41
N GLU A 244 -9.48 -22.03 -10.68
CA GLU A 244 -9.02 -23.22 -9.96
C GLU A 244 -7.48 -23.35 -10.00
N MET A 245 -6.90 -23.21 -11.21
CA MET A 245 -5.45 -23.29 -11.40
C MET A 245 -4.73 -22.12 -10.69
N PHE A 246 -5.31 -20.93 -10.72
CA PHE A 246 -4.78 -19.77 -10.01
C PHE A 246 -4.75 -19.98 -8.50
N GLU A 247 -5.84 -20.49 -7.92
CA GLU A 247 -5.91 -20.82 -6.49
C GLU A 247 -4.92 -21.93 -6.11
N LYS A 248 -4.74 -22.93 -6.98
CA LYS A 248 -3.74 -23.97 -6.81
C LYS A 248 -2.32 -23.40 -6.80
N ILE A 249 -1.98 -22.49 -7.69
CA ILE A 249 -0.69 -21.79 -7.70
C ILE A 249 -0.44 -21.08 -6.37
N ILE A 250 -1.43 -20.37 -5.81
CA ILE A 250 -1.33 -19.70 -4.51
C ILE A 250 -1.05 -20.68 -3.38
N VAL A 251 -1.75 -21.82 -3.38
CA VAL A 251 -1.61 -22.86 -2.34
C VAL A 251 -0.25 -23.54 -2.43
N GLU A 252 0.19 -23.94 -3.63
CA GLU A 252 1.48 -24.60 -3.87
C GLU A 252 2.67 -23.71 -3.52
N ASN A 253 2.54 -22.37 -3.66
CA ASN A 253 3.53 -21.41 -3.21
C ASN A 253 3.40 -21.03 -1.71
N ASN A 254 2.62 -21.81 -0.94
CA ASN A 254 2.49 -21.70 0.51
C ASN A 254 2.01 -20.33 1.04
N LEU A 255 1.35 -19.50 0.24
CA LEU A 255 0.91 -18.17 0.66
C LEU A 255 -0.03 -18.25 1.88
N LEU A 256 -0.98 -19.18 1.90
CA LEU A 256 -1.91 -19.31 3.03
C LEU A 256 -1.22 -19.74 4.34
N ASN A 257 -0.18 -20.58 4.26
CA ASN A 257 0.62 -20.95 5.43
C ASN A 257 1.45 -19.76 5.92
N HIS A 258 1.96 -18.97 5.01
CA HIS A 258 2.67 -17.74 5.34
C HIS A 258 1.74 -16.71 6.04
N LEU A 259 0.55 -16.51 5.51
CA LEU A 259 -0.49 -15.67 6.14
C LEU A 259 -0.88 -16.19 7.54
N ASN A 260 -0.98 -17.51 7.72
CA ASN A 260 -1.23 -18.13 9.04
C ASN A 260 -0.12 -17.80 10.04
N SER A 261 1.14 -17.85 9.61
CA SER A 261 2.27 -17.51 10.49
C SER A 261 2.23 -16.05 10.90
N LEU A 262 2.06 -15.14 9.95
CA LEU A 262 1.95 -13.71 10.23
C LEU A 262 0.78 -13.39 11.18
N LEU A 263 -0.38 -13.97 10.94
CA LEU A 263 -1.54 -13.78 11.81
C LEU A 263 -1.28 -14.30 13.23
N LYS A 264 -0.62 -15.45 13.36
CA LYS A 264 -0.24 -16.03 14.66
C LYS A 264 0.71 -15.11 15.41
N ASP A 265 1.73 -14.59 14.74
CA ASP A 265 2.72 -13.69 15.35
C ASP A 265 2.06 -12.38 15.79
N LEU A 266 1.20 -11.80 14.95
CA LEU A 266 0.41 -10.62 15.25
C LEU A 266 -0.44 -10.80 16.52
N LEU A 267 -1.20 -11.90 16.59
CA LEU A 267 -2.08 -12.18 17.72
C LEU A 267 -1.31 -12.53 19.00
N ASN A 268 -0.15 -13.15 18.90
CA ASN A 268 0.72 -13.43 20.06
C ASN A 268 1.27 -12.13 20.66
N GLU A 269 1.76 -11.20 19.83
CA GLU A 269 2.20 -9.89 20.29
C GLU A 269 1.05 -9.10 20.93
N ALA A 270 -0.13 -9.12 20.30
CA ALA A 270 -1.33 -8.45 20.81
C ALA A 270 -1.75 -8.99 22.20
N ARG A 271 -1.68 -10.31 22.41
CA ARG A 271 -1.97 -10.92 23.74
C ARG A 271 -1.03 -10.41 24.81
N GLY A 272 0.24 -10.21 24.50
CA GLY A 272 1.23 -9.60 25.41
C GLY A 272 0.83 -8.18 25.87
N LYS A 273 -0.04 -7.52 25.11
CA LYS A 273 -0.61 -6.19 25.43
C LYS A 273 -2.11 -6.25 25.79
N PHE A 274 -2.55 -7.39 26.30
CA PHE A 274 -3.93 -7.61 26.75
C PHE A 274 -4.99 -7.35 25.65
N CYS A 275 -4.68 -7.71 24.40
CA CYS A 275 -5.61 -7.63 23.30
C CYS A 275 -5.77 -9.01 22.66
N THR A 276 -7.01 -9.46 22.58
CA THR A 276 -7.42 -10.73 21.96
C THR A 276 -8.24 -10.49 20.70
N VAL A 277 -8.55 -11.55 19.97
CA VAL A 277 -9.44 -11.47 18.80
C VAL A 277 -10.82 -10.93 19.18
N ASP A 278 -11.33 -11.33 20.35
CA ASP A 278 -12.66 -10.90 20.82
C ASP A 278 -12.73 -9.38 21.14
N ASP A 279 -11.60 -8.72 21.31
CA ASP A 279 -11.53 -7.27 21.53
C ASP A 279 -11.56 -6.46 20.22
N LEU A 280 -11.43 -7.12 19.06
CA LEU A 280 -11.41 -6.42 17.78
C LEU A 280 -12.82 -5.95 17.39
N SER A 281 -12.94 -4.70 17.01
CA SER A 281 -14.19 -4.08 16.54
C SER A 281 -14.42 -4.32 15.04
N ALA A 282 -13.35 -4.41 14.26
CA ALA A 282 -13.42 -4.65 12.81
C ALA A 282 -12.09 -5.18 12.26
N ILE A 283 -12.18 -5.76 11.05
CA ILE A 283 -11.03 -6.06 10.20
C ILE A 283 -11.16 -5.25 8.93
N ILE A 284 -10.10 -4.56 8.55
CA ILE A 284 -10.01 -3.79 7.31
C ILE A 284 -9.11 -4.52 6.34
N LEU A 285 -9.60 -4.75 5.13
CA LEU A 285 -8.84 -5.32 4.03
C LEU A 285 -8.37 -4.22 3.08
N VAL A 286 -7.07 -4.08 2.94
CA VAL A 286 -6.40 -3.05 2.12
C VAL A 286 -5.51 -3.71 1.08
N GLY A 287 -5.28 -3.03 -0.03
CA GLY A 287 -4.44 -3.53 -1.12
C GLY A 287 -5.14 -4.48 -2.08
N GLY A 288 -4.67 -4.49 -3.33
CA GLY A 288 -5.28 -5.29 -4.40
C GLY A 288 -5.26 -6.80 -4.15
N GLY A 289 -4.24 -7.28 -3.44
CA GLY A 289 -4.11 -8.72 -3.11
C GLY A 289 -5.21 -9.24 -2.20
N THR A 290 -5.82 -8.39 -1.37
CA THR A 290 -6.96 -8.81 -0.52
C THR A 290 -8.26 -9.05 -1.31
N GLN A 291 -8.31 -8.62 -2.57
CA GLN A 291 -9.44 -8.90 -3.45
C GLN A 291 -9.45 -10.34 -3.97
N ILE A 292 -8.36 -11.08 -3.84
CA ILE A 292 -8.27 -12.50 -4.22
C ILE A 292 -9.27 -13.29 -3.36
N PRO A 293 -10.26 -13.99 -3.97
CA PRO A 293 -11.33 -14.65 -3.22
C PRO A 293 -10.82 -15.64 -2.17
N LEU A 294 -9.79 -16.42 -2.51
CA LEU A 294 -9.16 -17.38 -1.60
C LEU A 294 -8.60 -16.73 -0.32
N ILE A 295 -8.01 -15.54 -0.44
CA ILE A 295 -7.48 -14.78 0.70
C ILE A 295 -8.64 -14.23 1.56
N LYS A 296 -9.67 -13.72 0.91
CA LYS A 296 -10.86 -13.20 1.60
C LYS A 296 -11.59 -14.31 2.37
N GLU A 297 -11.70 -15.48 1.76
CA GLU A 297 -12.27 -16.67 2.40
C GLU A 297 -11.39 -17.14 3.58
N TRP A 298 -10.07 -17.15 3.40
CA TRP A 298 -9.12 -17.48 4.45
C TRP A 298 -9.30 -16.62 5.69
N ILE A 299 -9.31 -15.28 5.57
CA ILE A 299 -9.43 -14.39 6.73
C ILE A 299 -10.81 -14.52 7.39
N THR A 300 -11.87 -14.67 6.60
CA THR A 300 -13.24 -14.87 7.11
C THR A 300 -13.34 -16.13 7.95
N LYS A 301 -12.71 -17.24 7.53
CA LYS A 301 -12.67 -18.50 8.29
C LYS A 301 -11.84 -18.38 9.57
N LYS A 302 -10.75 -17.63 9.54
CA LYS A 302 -9.84 -17.47 10.70
C LYS A 302 -10.44 -16.60 11.81
N ILE A 303 -11.19 -15.58 11.44
CA ILE A 303 -11.76 -14.60 12.38
C ILE A 303 -13.25 -14.43 12.08
N SER A 304 -14.00 -15.52 12.26
CA SER A 304 -15.42 -15.62 11.85
C SER A 304 -16.39 -14.76 12.64
N LYS A 305 -15.99 -14.21 13.79
CA LYS A 305 -16.90 -13.44 14.69
C LYS A 305 -16.88 -11.94 14.44
N ILE A 306 -16.00 -11.44 13.57
CA ILE A 306 -15.75 -10.00 13.43
C ILE A 306 -16.19 -9.52 12.06
N GLN A 307 -16.76 -8.33 12.00
CA GLN A 307 -17.17 -7.69 10.76
C GLN A 307 -15.94 -7.34 9.92
N ILE A 308 -15.87 -7.87 8.70
CA ILE A 308 -14.88 -7.50 7.69
C ILE A 308 -15.42 -6.33 6.88
N LYS A 309 -14.63 -5.28 6.75
CA LYS A 309 -14.93 -4.05 6.03
C LYS A 309 -13.93 -3.79 4.90
#